data_b7b2a571f90df9b28ccd4d19d2ced3e5
#
_entry.id   b7b2a571f90df9b28ccd4d19d2ced3e5
#
_cell.length_a   1.000
_cell.length_b   1.000
_cell.length_c   1.000
_cell.angle_alpha   90.00
_cell.angle_beta   90.00
_cell.angle_gamma   90.00
#
_symmetry.space_group_name_H-M   'P 1'
#
loop_
_entity.id
_entity.type
_entity.pdbx_description
1 polymer ?
#
loop_
_entity_poly.entity_id
_entity_poly.type
_entity_poly.pdbx_seq_one_letter_code
_entity_poly.pdbx_strand_id
1 'polypeptide(L)'
;ASGVYALYYNTTGSYNTASGFQALNSNTTGDYNSAIGGQALYYNTTGNYNSAIGAEALYYNTTGNYNSAIGAQALYYNTTGSNNSAVGVNALTFNTTGICNSAMGVYALDANTTGNYNSAVGVDALRFNTTGIYNSAIGGQALYYNTTGICNSAIGYQALYYNTTGNYNSAMGVDALRFNTTGSGNTAIN
;
A
#
# COMPACT_ATOMS: atom_id res chain seq x y z
N ALA A 1 -24.90 -8.83 3.72
CA ALA A 1 -24.08 -9.38 2.64
C ALA A 1 -24.89 -9.51 1.35
N SER A 2 -24.30 -9.24 0.20
CA SER A 2 -24.90 -9.41 -1.12
C SER A 2 -23.84 -10.00 -2.08
N GLY A 3 -24.13 -11.18 -2.63
CA GLY A 3 -23.23 -11.90 -3.50
C GLY A 3 -23.08 -13.37 -3.13
N VAL A 4 -22.74 -14.20 -4.13
CA VAL A 4 -22.52 -15.64 -3.91
C VAL A 4 -21.31 -15.84 -3.01
N TYR A 5 -21.48 -16.59 -1.92
CA TYR A 5 -20.49 -16.87 -0.89
C TYR A 5 -19.90 -15.63 -0.16
N ALA A 6 -20.60 -14.47 -0.17
CA ALA A 6 -20.21 -13.33 0.65
C ALA A 6 -20.44 -13.64 2.14
N LEU A 7 -19.42 -13.38 3.02
CA LEU A 7 -19.41 -13.71 4.45
C LEU A 7 -19.71 -15.20 4.76
N TYR A 8 -19.33 -16.10 3.90
CA TYR A 8 -19.75 -17.51 3.95
C TYR A 8 -19.31 -18.22 5.24
N TYR A 9 -18.08 -18.00 5.68
CA TYR A 9 -17.53 -18.62 6.90
C TYR A 9 -17.61 -17.74 8.14
N ASN A 10 -18.36 -16.62 8.11
CA ASN A 10 -18.48 -15.75 9.29
C ASN A 10 -19.17 -16.47 10.45
N THR A 11 -18.49 -16.57 11.58
CA THR A 11 -19.02 -17.25 12.77
C THR A 11 -19.54 -16.28 13.83
N THR A 12 -18.67 -15.42 14.35
CA THR A 12 -19.02 -14.46 15.41
C THR A 12 -18.73 -13.01 15.04
N GLY A 13 -18.04 -12.78 13.89
CA GLY A 13 -17.73 -11.43 13.43
C GLY A 13 -18.98 -10.57 13.21
N SER A 14 -18.94 -9.34 13.70
CA SER A 14 -20.06 -8.40 13.76
C SER A 14 -19.78 -7.13 12.95
N TYR A 15 -20.85 -6.44 12.55
CA TYR A 15 -20.77 -5.16 11.83
C TYR A 15 -20.01 -5.20 10.51
N ASN A 16 -19.99 -6.37 9.84
CA ASN A 16 -19.32 -6.54 8.56
C ASN A 16 -20.27 -6.29 7.38
N THR A 17 -19.79 -5.59 6.37
CA THR A 17 -20.49 -5.38 5.09
C THR A 17 -19.72 -6.09 3.97
N ALA A 18 -20.42 -6.95 3.21
CA ALA A 18 -19.83 -7.63 2.06
C ALA A 18 -20.77 -7.55 0.85
N SER A 19 -20.26 -7.05 -0.27
CA SER A 19 -20.98 -6.94 -1.54
C SER A 19 -20.08 -7.36 -2.71
N GLY A 20 -20.35 -8.52 -3.29
CA GLY A 20 -19.58 -9.10 -4.37
C GLY A 20 -19.39 -10.61 -4.22
N PHE A 21 -19.03 -11.28 -5.31
CA PHE A 21 -18.70 -12.71 -5.32
C PHE A 21 -17.55 -12.97 -4.33
N GLN A 22 -17.80 -13.83 -3.34
CA GLN A 22 -16.83 -14.22 -2.31
C GLN A 22 -16.20 -13.05 -1.51
N ALA A 23 -16.85 -11.90 -1.42
CA ALA A 23 -16.39 -10.81 -0.56
C ALA A 23 -16.43 -11.24 0.91
N LEU A 24 -15.31 -10.99 1.68
CA LEU A 24 -15.15 -11.42 3.09
C LEU A 24 -15.47 -12.91 3.32
N ASN A 25 -15.17 -13.76 2.35
CA ASN A 25 -15.58 -15.17 2.38
C ASN A 25 -15.11 -15.90 3.63
N SER A 26 -13.83 -15.75 4.00
CA SER A 26 -13.17 -16.50 5.08
C SER A 26 -13.19 -15.79 6.43
N ASN A 27 -13.94 -14.69 6.57
CA ASN A 27 -14.03 -13.98 7.85
C ASN A 27 -14.62 -14.91 8.91
N THR A 28 -13.98 -15.03 10.06
CA THR A 28 -14.51 -15.84 11.18
C THR A 28 -14.96 -14.97 12.34
N THR A 29 -14.08 -14.17 12.89
CA THR A 29 -14.33 -13.34 14.06
C THR A 29 -14.03 -11.85 13.84
N GLY A 30 -13.52 -11.46 12.67
CA GLY A 30 -13.22 -10.07 12.37
C GLY A 30 -14.45 -9.17 12.37
N ASP A 31 -14.32 -7.99 12.97
CA ASP A 31 -15.40 -7.01 13.14
C ASP A 31 -15.17 -5.75 12.29
N TYR A 32 -16.26 -5.05 11.98
CA TYR A 32 -16.23 -3.73 11.34
C TYR A 32 -15.49 -3.69 10.00
N ASN A 33 -15.53 -4.77 9.23
CA ASN A 33 -14.91 -4.80 7.90
C ASN A 33 -15.93 -4.47 6.81
N SER A 34 -15.51 -3.73 5.79
CA SER A 34 -16.31 -3.40 4.61
C SER A 34 -15.61 -3.90 3.35
N ALA A 35 -16.23 -4.80 2.61
CA ALA A 35 -15.70 -5.37 1.37
C ALA A 35 -16.69 -5.19 0.23
N ILE A 36 -16.30 -4.43 -0.81
CA ILE A 36 -17.11 -4.18 -2.00
C ILE A 36 -16.30 -4.53 -3.25
N GLY A 37 -16.65 -5.61 -3.92
CA GLY A 37 -15.96 -6.13 -5.08
C GLY A 37 -15.79 -7.64 -5.04
N GLY A 38 -15.56 -8.27 -6.19
CA GLY A 38 -15.27 -9.70 -6.25
C GLY A 38 -14.02 -10.03 -5.46
N GLN A 39 -14.13 -10.95 -4.51
CA GLN A 39 -13.04 -11.44 -3.66
C GLN A 39 -12.31 -10.36 -2.83
N ALA A 40 -12.93 -9.19 -2.59
CA ALA A 40 -12.41 -8.21 -1.65
C ALA A 40 -12.36 -8.81 -0.24
N LEU A 41 -11.21 -8.65 0.49
CA LEU A 41 -10.97 -9.23 1.83
C LEU A 41 -11.22 -10.75 1.90
N TYR A 42 -10.93 -11.48 0.85
CA TYR A 42 -11.31 -12.90 0.75
C TYR A 42 -10.79 -13.74 1.92
N TYR A 43 -9.49 -13.66 2.26
CA TYR A 43 -8.86 -14.43 3.32
C TYR A 43 -8.83 -13.75 4.70
N ASN A 44 -9.57 -12.64 4.90
CA ASN A 44 -9.64 -12.04 6.23
C ASN A 44 -10.23 -13.05 7.22
N THR A 45 -9.52 -13.34 8.29
CA THR A 45 -10.01 -14.26 9.33
C THR A 45 -10.41 -13.51 10.60
N THR A 46 -9.50 -12.74 11.17
CA THR A 46 -9.68 -12.04 12.43
C THR A 46 -9.38 -10.54 12.34
N GLY A 47 -8.94 -10.05 11.17
CA GLY A 47 -8.65 -8.64 10.95
C GLY A 47 -9.89 -7.76 11.13
N ASN A 48 -9.71 -6.58 11.74
CA ASN A 48 -10.78 -5.66 12.08
C ASN A 48 -10.60 -4.30 11.42
N TYR A 49 -11.70 -3.58 11.24
CA TYR A 49 -11.72 -2.20 10.74
C TYR A 49 -11.04 -2.04 9.37
N ASN A 50 -11.14 -3.04 8.51
CA ASN A 50 -10.60 -2.97 7.15
C ASN A 50 -11.67 -2.53 6.16
N SER A 51 -11.31 -1.66 5.20
CA SER A 51 -12.16 -1.23 4.11
C SER A 51 -11.53 -1.59 2.78
N ALA A 52 -12.18 -2.41 1.97
CA ALA A 52 -11.71 -2.85 0.66
C ALA A 52 -12.76 -2.58 -0.41
N ILE A 53 -12.42 -1.77 -1.39
CA ILE A 53 -13.28 -1.41 -2.52
C ILE A 53 -12.54 -1.69 -3.83
N GLY A 54 -12.94 -2.72 -4.55
CA GLY A 54 -12.31 -3.15 -5.80
C GLY A 54 -12.16 -4.67 -5.86
N ALA A 55 -11.99 -5.21 -7.07
CA ALA A 55 -11.72 -6.62 -7.25
C ALA A 55 -10.41 -7.00 -6.55
N GLU A 56 -10.44 -8.03 -5.71
CA GLU A 56 -9.29 -8.58 -5.00
C GLU A 56 -8.53 -7.55 -4.10
N ALA A 57 -9.15 -6.42 -3.73
CA ALA A 57 -8.56 -5.50 -2.76
C ALA A 57 -8.42 -6.19 -1.39
N LEU A 58 -7.23 -6.09 -0.74
CA LEU A 58 -6.90 -6.76 0.53
C LEU A 58 -7.13 -8.28 0.50
N TYR A 59 -6.92 -8.92 -0.64
CA TYR A 59 -7.28 -10.33 -0.86
C TYR A 59 -6.69 -11.28 0.19
N TYR A 60 -5.39 -11.20 0.49
CA TYR A 60 -4.69 -12.06 1.43
C TYR A 60 -4.61 -11.51 2.87
N ASN A 61 -5.34 -10.43 3.20
CA ASN A 61 -5.34 -9.94 4.58
C ASN A 61 -5.88 -11.03 5.51
N THR A 62 -5.09 -11.44 6.48
CA THR A 62 -5.52 -12.46 7.45
C THR A 62 -5.88 -11.83 8.80
N THR A 63 -4.96 -11.09 9.39
CA THR A 63 -5.09 -10.51 10.73
C THR A 63 -4.80 -9.00 10.77
N GLY A 64 -4.40 -8.41 9.63
CA GLY A 64 -4.13 -6.97 9.53
C GLY A 64 -5.36 -6.13 9.87
N ASN A 65 -5.16 -5.00 10.55
CA ASN A 65 -6.23 -4.14 11.03
C ASN A 65 -6.09 -2.72 10.49
N TYR A 66 -7.20 -1.99 10.41
CA TYR A 66 -7.24 -0.58 10.04
C TYR A 66 -6.64 -0.29 8.66
N ASN A 67 -6.78 -1.21 7.71
CA ASN A 67 -6.33 -0.99 6.35
C ASN A 67 -7.45 -0.45 5.47
N SER A 68 -7.12 0.49 4.58
CA SER A 68 -8.03 1.03 3.57
C SER A 68 -7.46 0.79 2.18
N ALA A 69 -8.16 0.04 1.34
CA ALA A 69 -7.75 -0.29 -0.02
C ALA A 69 -8.86 0.06 -1.02
N ILE A 70 -8.57 0.96 -1.95
CA ILE A 70 -9.49 1.38 -3.01
C ILE A 70 -8.81 1.21 -4.37
N GLY A 71 -9.27 0.25 -5.15
CA GLY A 71 -8.73 -0.10 -6.46
C GLY A 71 -8.54 -1.61 -6.62
N ALA A 72 -8.50 -2.08 -7.86
CA ALA A 72 -8.23 -3.49 -8.13
C ALA A 72 -6.83 -3.86 -7.62
N GLN A 73 -6.76 -4.95 -6.84
CA GLN A 73 -5.54 -5.50 -6.25
C GLN A 73 -4.75 -4.52 -5.35
N ALA A 74 -5.39 -3.45 -4.85
CA ALA A 74 -4.78 -2.61 -3.82
C ALA A 74 -4.56 -3.43 -2.53
N LEU A 75 -3.33 -3.39 -1.95
CA LEU A 75 -2.93 -4.18 -0.78
C LEU A 75 -3.16 -5.69 -0.93
N TYR A 76 -3.03 -6.23 -2.13
CA TYR A 76 -3.41 -7.60 -2.45
C TYR A 76 -2.75 -8.65 -1.55
N TYR A 77 -1.43 -8.60 -1.35
CA TYR A 77 -0.66 -9.55 -0.52
C TYR A 77 -0.50 -9.13 0.94
N ASN A 78 -1.22 -8.10 1.41
CA ASN A 78 -1.16 -7.73 2.82
C ASN A 78 -1.62 -8.92 3.68
N THR A 79 -0.79 -9.38 4.59
CA THR A 79 -1.16 -10.50 5.50
C THR A 79 -1.47 -9.99 6.91
N THR A 80 -0.51 -9.34 7.54
CA THR A 80 -0.59 -8.86 8.92
C THR A 80 -0.35 -7.35 9.05
N GLY A 81 0.07 -6.69 7.95
CA GLY A 81 0.28 -5.25 7.92
C GLY A 81 -0.96 -4.47 8.35
N SER A 82 -0.77 -3.40 9.10
CA SER A 82 -1.86 -2.61 9.68
C SER A 82 -1.68 -1.11 9.45
N ASN A 83 -2.78 -0.37 9.50
CA ASN A 83 -2.78 1.08 9.31
C ASN A 83 -2.26 1.53 7.93
N ASN A 84 -2.46 0.72 6.90
CA ASN A 84 -2.06 1.07 5.54
C ASN A 84 -3.24 1.67 4.77
N SER A 85 -2.96 2.67 3.93
CA SER A 85 -3.93 3.28 3.02
C SER A 85 -3.43 3.17 1.58
N ALA A 86 -4.19 2.53 0.71
CA ALA A 86 -3.86 2.33 -0.70
C ALA A 86 -5.03 2.78 -1.59
N VAL A 87 -4.79 3.75 -2.47
CA VAL A 87 -5.78 4.24 -3.43
C VAL A 87 -5.18 4.19 -4.83
N GLY A 88 -5.66 3.29 -5.65
CA GLY A 88 -5.19 3.09 -7.04
C GLY A 88 -5.05 1.61 -7.38
N VAL A 89 -5.09 1.32 -8.67
CA VAL A 89 -4.84 -0.05 -9.16
C VAL A 89 -3.40 -0.45 -8.80
N ASN A 90 -3.24 -1.61 -8.18
CA ASN A 90 -1.95 -2.15 -7.73
C ASN A 90 -1.16 -1.22 -6.77
N ALA A 91 -1.84 -0.36 -6.02
CA ALA A 91 -1.17 0.38 -4.95
C ALA A 91 -0.86 -0.56 -3.77
N LEU A 92 0.42 -0.55 -3.28
CA LEU A 92 0.89 -1.42 -2.18
C LEU A 92 0.62 -2.92 -2.42
N THR A 93 0.64 -3.41 -3.65
CA THR A 93 0.26 -4.79 -4.00
C THR A 93 1.01 -5.83 -3.15
N PHE A 94 2.34 -5.71 -3.07
CA PHE A 94 3.20 -6.70 -2.42
C PHE A 94 3.47 -6.43 -0.94
N ASN A 95 2.79 -5.47 -0.31
CA ASN A 95 2.93 -5.25 1.13
C ASN A 95 2.51 -6.52 1.88
N THR A 96 3.39 -7.07 2.69
CA THR A 96 3.06 -8.26 3.50
C THR A 96 2.83 -7.90 4.96
N THR A 97 3.81 -7.30 5.60
CA THR A 97 3.80 -6.96 7.02
C THR A 97 4.06 -5.47 7.29
N GLY A 98 4.36 -4.69 6.25
CA GLY A 98 4.60 -3.25 6.38
C GLY A 98 3.41 -2.51 7.00
N ILE A 99 3.70 -1.53 7.86
CA ILE A 99 2.68 -0.77 8.60
C ILE A 99 2.76 0.73 8.31
N CYS A 100 1.64 1.41 8.48
CA CYS A 100 1.55 2.88 8.39
C CYS A 100 2.05 3.44 7.05
N ASN A 101 1.82 2.72 5.96
CA ASN A 101 2.15 3.19 4.62
C ASN A 101 0.92 3.85 3.95
N SER A 102 1.15 4.92 3.20
CA SER A 102 0.12 5.61 2.43
C SER A 102 0.52 5.67 0.97
N ALA A 103 -0.27 5.10 0.08
CA ALA A 103 -0.04 5.06 -1.36
C ALA A 103 -1.26 5.58 -2.13
N MET A 104 -1.06 6.59 -2.97
CA MET A 104 -2.10 7.14 -3.82
C MET A 104 -1.59 7.25 -5.27
N GLY A 105 -2.05 6.39 -6.14
CA GLY A 105 -1.67 6.32 -7.55
C GLY A 105 -1.53 4.88 -8.03
N VAL A 106 -1.60 4.70 -9.34
CA VAL A 106 -1.37 3.39 -9.98
C VAL A 106 0.08 2.96 -9.70
N TYR A 107 0.27 1.74 -9.18
CA TYR A 107 1.58 1.17 -8.79
C TYR A 107 2.36 1.98 -7.74
N ALA A 108 1.73 2.90 -6.99
CA ALA A 108 2.41 3.58 -5.88
C ALA A 108 2.78 2.56 -4.79
N LEU A 109 4.06 2.55 -4.33
CA LEU A 109 4.59 1.59 -3.35
C LEU A 109 4.34 0.12 -3.70
N ASP A 110 4.22 -0.23 -4.98
CA ASP A 110 3.80 -1.56 -5.43
C ASP A 110 4.64 -2.69 -4.82
N ALA A 111 5.97 -2.59 -4.89
CA ALA A 111 6.90 -3.62 -4.41
C ALA A 111 7.22 -3.56 -2.91
N ASN A 112 6.58 -2.69 -2.12
CA ASN A 112 6.84 -2.63 -0.68
C ASN A 112 6.48 -3.97 -0.02
N THR A 113 7.39 -4.55 0.73
CA THR A 113 7.14 -5.81 1.46
C THR A 113 7.00 -5.59 2.96
N THR A 114 8.02 -5.06 3.59
CA THR A 114 8.09 -4.84 5.03
C THR A 114 8.42 -3.39 5.42
N GLY A 115 8.60 -2.51 4.42
CA GLY A 115 8.87 -1.09 4.66
C GLY A 115 7.70 -0.41 5.38
N ASN A 116 8.03 0.52 6.28
CA ASN A 116 7.05 1.17 7.16
C ASN A 116 7.10 2.69 7.01
N TYR A 117 6.00 3.35 7.34
CA TYR A 117 5.92 4.81 7.40
C TYR A 117 6.31 5.50 6.10
N ASN A 118 6.02 4.89 4.96
CA ASN A 118 6.26 5.49 3.65
C ASN A 118 5.00 6.18 3.12
N SER A 119 5.19 7.32 2.45
CA SER A 119 4.11 8.07 1.80
C SER A 119 4.43 8.24 0.32
N ALA A 120 3.56 7.78 -0.57
CA ALA A 120 3.72 7.88 -2.02
C ALA A 120 2.46 8.44 -2.68
N VAL A 121 2.61 9.55 -3.38
CA VAL A 121 1.51 10.19 -4.13
C VAL A 121 1.95 10.42 -5.57
N GLY A 122 1.36 9.69 -6.51
CA GLY A 122 1.66 9.75 -7.93
C GLY A 122 1.78 8.37 -8.56
N VAL A 123 1.62 8.31 -9.87
CA VAL A 123 1.83 7.06 -10.63
C VAL A 123 3.28 6.61 -10.46
N ASP A 124 3.48 5.33 -10.11
CA ASP A 124 4.79 4.73 -9.90
C ASP A 124 5.66 5.41 -8.80
N ALA A 125 5.11 6.24 -7.93
CA ALA A 125 5.88 6.83 -6.81
C ALA A 125 6.33 5.73 -5.84
N LEU A 126 7.64 5.72 -5.44
CA LEU A 126 8.25 4.69 -4.58
C LEU A 126 8.01 3.25 -5.05
N ARG A 127 7.84 3.02 -6.36
CA ARG A 127 7.36 1.74 -6.87
C ARG A 127 8.18 0.54 -6.40
N PHE A 128 9.50 0.62 -6.43
CA PHE A 128 10.40 -0.49 -6.08
C PHE A 128 10.93 -0.44 -4.63
N ASN A 129 10.32 0.36 -3.75
CA ASN A 129 10.66 0.30 -2.32
C ASN A 129 10.34 -1.10 -1.80
N THR A 130 11.30 -1.77 -1.18
CA THR A 130 11.07 -3.10 -0.59
C THR A 130 11.01 -3.03 0.93
N THR A 131 12.06 -2.54 1.55
CA THR A 131 12.20 -2.46 3.01
C THR A 131 12.53 -1.06 3.53
N GLY A 132 12.70 -0.07 2.61
CA GLY A 132 12.95 1.32 2.98
C GLY A 132 11.85 1.89 3.87
N ILE A 133 12.22 2.74 4.83
CA ILE A 133 11.31 3.31 5.83
C ILE A 133 11.38 4.84 5.86
N TYR A 134 10.28 5.47 6.26
CA TYR A 134 10.18 6.93 6.41
C TYR A 134 10.48 7.72 5.12
N ASN A 135 10.15 7.17 3.96
CA ASN A 135 10.32 7.87 2.69
C ASN A 135 9.02 8.59 2.30
N SER A 136 9.17 9.80 1.72
CA SER A 136 8.07 10.60 1.20
C SER A 136 8.31 10.92 -0.28
N ALA A 137 7.40 10.51 -1.16
CA ALA A 137 7.47 10.73 -2.59
C ALA A 137 6.17 11.36 -3.10
N ILE A 138 6.26 12.55 -3.67
CA ILE A 138 5.13 13.27 -4.27
C ILE A 138 5.47 13.64 -5.71
N GLY A 139 4.82 13.01 -6.66
CA GLY A 139 5.03 13.19 -8.09
C GLY A 139 5.18 11.86 -8.82
N GLY A 140 4.88 11.85 -10.11
CA GLY A 140 5.05 10.65 -10.94
C GLY A 140 6.50 10.17 -10.90
N GLN A 141 6.71 8.89 -10.58
CA GLN A 141 8.02 8.24 -10.53
C GLN A 141 9.03 8.89 -9.54
N ALA A 142 8.59 9.68 -8.57
CA ALA A 142 9.47 10.14 -7.48
C ALA A 142 9.96 8.95 -6.65
N LEU A 143 11.28 8.88 -6.34
CA LEU A 143 11.93 7.77 -5.63
C LEU A 143 11.65 6.38 -6.26
N TYR A 144 11.52 6.31 -7.57
CA TYR A 144 11.06 5.12 -8.29
C TYR A 144 11.85 3.85 -7.96
N TYR A 145 13.19 3.90 -7.99
CA TYR A 145 14.07 2.77 -7.73
C TYR A 145 14.56 2.67 -6.27
N ASN A 146 13.99 3.44 -5.34
CA ASN A 146 14.37 3.28 -3.93
C ASN A 146 14.05 1.85 -3.48
N THR A 147 15.05 1.12 -3.01
CA THR A 147 14.85 -0.25 -2.53
C THR A 147 14.88 -0.31 -1.00
N THR A 148 15.98 0.14 -0.42
CA THR A 148 16.22 0.09 1.03
C THR A 148 16.55 1.45 1.63
N GLY A 149 16.65 2.50 0.80
CA GLY A 149 16.95 3.87 1.26
C GLY A 149 15.91 4.35 2.29
N ILE A 150 16.38 5.08 3.30
CA ILE A 150 15.54 5.55 4.40
C ILE A 150 15.54 7.08 4.51
N CYS A 151 14.44 7.63 5.04
CA CYS A 151 14.33 9.06 5.34
C CYS A 151 14.59 9.98 4.13
N ASN A 152 14.16 9.56 2.93
CA ASN A 152 14.28 10.39 1.74
C ASN A 152 12.97 11.15 1.47
N SER A 153 13.09 12.39 1.01
CA SER A 153 11.96 13.24 0.62
C SER A 153 12.14 13.67 -0.84
N ALA A 154 11.20 13.33 -1.69
CA ALA A 154 11.21 13.68 -3.12
C ALA A 154 9.88 14.31 -3.53
N ILE A 155 9.92 15.52 -4.05
CA ILE A 155 8.76 16.27 -4.53
C ILE A 155 9.03 16.73 -5.95
N GLY A 156 8.31 16.17 -6.92
CA GLY A 156 8.43 16.47 -8.34
C GLY A 156 8.52 15.23 -9.20
N TYR A 157 8.24 15.39 -10.49
CA TYR A 157 8.38 14.32 -11.47
C TYR A 157 9.82 13.81 -11.51
N GLN A 158 10.03 12.51 -11.30
CA GLN A 158 11.33 11.82 -11.30
C GLN A 158 12.38 12.39 -10.30
N ALA A 159 11.96 13.13 -9.26
CA ALA A 159 12.88 13.51 -8.19
C ALA A 159 13.44 12.26 -7.48
N LEU A 160 14.77 12.18 -7.27
CA LEU A 160 15.48 11.02 -6.71
C LEU A 160 15.19 9.70 -7.43
N TYR A 161 14.94 9.73 -8.72
CA TYR A 161 14.45 8.59 -9.51
C TYR A 161 15.33 7.33 -9.37
N TYR A 162 16.66 7.45 -9.48
CA TYR A 162 17.60 6.33 -9.40
C TYR A 162 18.14 6.06 -7.98
N ASN A 163 17.63 6.74 -6.94
CA ASN A 163 18.07 6.45 -5.57
C ASN A 163 17.75 5.00 -5.24
N THR A 164 18.73 4.20 -4.86
CA THR A 164 18.53 2.79 -4.47
C THR A 164 18.66 2.60 -2.97
N THR A 165 19.78 2.99 -2.39
CA THR A 165 20.11 2.79 -0.98
C THR A 165 20.51 4.09 -0.26
N GLY A 166 20.55 5.22 -0.97
CA GLY A 166 20.89 6.53 -0.39
C GLY A 166 19.88 6.96 0.66
N ASN A 167 20.37 7.60 1.73
CA ASN A 167 19.54 7.96 2.88
C ASN A 167 19.57 9.47 3.13
N TYR A 168 18.54 9.98 3.79
CA TYR A 168 18.45 11.38 4.22
C TYR A 168 18.60 12.40 3.08
N ASN A 169 18.14 12.07 1.87
CA ASN A 169 18.18 12.98 0.74
C ASN A 169 16.87 13.77 0.65
N SER A 170 16.98 15.05 0.29
CA SER A 170 15.85 15.94 0.06
C SER A 170 15.93 16.55 -1.34
N ALA A 171 14.94 16.25 -2.19
CA ALA A 171 14.89 16.73 -3.57
C ALA A 171 13.54 17.37 -3.89
N MET A 172 13.56 18.61 -4.36
CA MET A 172 12.36 19.34 -4.75
C MET A 172 12.51 19.90 -6.17
N GLY A 173 11.62 19.51 -7.05
CA GLY A 173 11.58 19.94 -8.44
C GLY A 173 11.69 18.76 -9.42
N VAL A 174 11.38 19.02 -10.68
CA VAL A 174 11.46 18.01 -11.75
C VAL A 174 12.93 17.56 -11.92
N ASP A 175 13.16 16.25 -11.94
CA ASP A 175 14.49 15.63 -12.07
C ASP A 175 15.52 16.03 -10.96
N ALA A 176 15.09 16.65 -9.84
CA ALA A 176 16.01 17.00 -8.75
C ALA A 176 16.68 15.72 -8.19
N LEU A 177 18.03 15.71 -8.08
CA LEU A 177 18.82 14.54 -7.66
C LEU A 177 18.51 13.26 -8.43
N ARG A 178 18.04 13.34 -9.67
CA ARG A 178 17.58 12.19 -10.45
C ARG A 178 18.57 11.04 -10.49
N PHE A 179 19.84 11.32 -10.68
CA PHE A 179 20.91 10.34 -10.84
C PHE A 179 21.65 9.99 -9.54
N ASN A 180 21.17 10.46 -8.38
CA ASN A 180 21.66 9.97 -7.10
C ASN A 180 21.32 8.48 -6.96
N THR A 181 22.28 7.64 -6.67
CA THR A 181 22.07 6.19 -6.50
C THR A 181 22.21 5.77 -5.04
N THR A 182 23.35 6.04 -4.44
CA THR A 182 23.73 5.64 -3.07
C THR A 182 24.15 6.81 -2.18
N GLY A 183 24.26 8.01 -2.76
CA GLY A 183 24.64 9.24 -2.01
C GLY A 183 23.62 9.56 -0.91
N SER A 184 24.10 10.01 0.21
CA SER A 184 23.27 10.33 1.38
C SER A 184 23.46 11.76 1.87
N GLY A 185 22.43 12.33 2.50
CA GLY A 185 22.48 13.68 3.07
C GLY A 185 22.48 14.81 2.03
N ASN A 186 22.05 14.53 0.80
CA ASN A 186 22.05 15.53 -0.27
C ASN A 186 20.75 16.34 -0.27
N THR A 187 20.85 17.63 -0.57
CA THR A 187 19.69 18.51 -0.74
C THR A 187 19.78 19.19 -2.13
N ALA A 188 18.72 19.15 -2.92
CA ALA A 188 18.60 19.90 -4.15
C ALA A 188 17.21 20.47 -4.33
N ILE A 189 17.15 21.71 -4.80
CA ILE A 189 15.92 22.39 -5.21
C ILE A 189 16.15 22.86 -6.65
N ASN A 190 15.24 22.45 -7.55
CA ASN A 190 15.38 22.71 -8.97
C ASN A 190 14.19 23.53 -9.51
#